data_e1d01584716fa39da7ae19b68335f2d2
#
_entry.id   e1d01584716fa39da7ae19b68335f2d2
#
_cell.length_a   1.000
_cell.length_b   1.000
_cell.length_c   1.000
_cell.angle_alpha   90.00
_cell.angle_beta   90.00
_cell.angle_gamma   90.00
#
_symmetry.space_group_name_H-M   'P 1'
#
loop_
_entity.id
_entity.type
_entity.pdbx_description
1 polymer ?
#
loop_
_entity_poly.entity_id
_entity_poly.type
_entity_poly.pdbx_seq_one_letter_code
_entity_poly.pdbx_strand_id
1 'polypeptide(L)'
;ELRPYFPENKVVSGLFEVVHRLFGLSIEEQSGIDTWHKDVKYYDVRDSQGNLRGSFYLDLYARAKKRGGAWMDDCVGRRELANGDIQYPVAYLTCNFNQPVGDKPALFTHDEVVTLFHEFGHGIHHMLTQINESSVSGINGVPWDAVELPSQFLENWCWQPEALSFISGHYETDEPLPQEMLDKMLAAKNFQSAMQMLRQLEFSLFDFKMHADYSPEKGDQIQATLNQVRADYAVVKAPEFNRFQHSFGHIFGG
;
A
#
# COMPACT_ATOMS: atom_id res chain seq x y z
N GLU A 1 -9.43 -13.00 -14.66
CA GLU A 1 -10.73 -12.71 -15.31
C GLU A 1 -11.20 -11.27 -15.03
N LEU A 2 -10.88 -10.67 -13.87
CA LEU A 2 -11.32 -9.32 -13.47
C LEU A 2 -10.51 -8.17 -14.10
N ARG A 3 -9.27 -8.42 -14.52
CA ARG A 3 -8.36 -7.38 -15.05
C ARG A 3 -8.95 -6.43 -16.08
N PRO A 4 -9.76 -6.88 -17.08
CA PRO A 4 -10.36 -5.97 -18.05
C PRO A 4 -11.22 -4.87 -17.46
N TYR A 5 -11.69 -5.05 -16.24
CA TYR A 5 -12.54 -4.09 -15.52
C TYR A 5 -11.78 -3.13 -14.61
N PHE A 6 -10.45 -3.28 -14.48
CA PHE A 6 -9.61 -2.42 -13.65
C PHE A 6 -8.48 -1.75 -14.46
N PRO A 7 -8.82 -0.94 -15.48
CA PRO A 7 -7.81 -0.13 -16.15
C PRO A 7 -7.29 0.97 -15.20
N GLU A 8 -5.99 1.27 -15.31
CA GLU A 8 -5.29 2.24 -14.43
C GLU A 8 -6.06 3.55 -14.23
N ASN A 9 -6.46 4.17 -15.33
CA ASN A 9 -7.14 5.47 -15.30
C ASN A 9 -8.44 5.42 -14.49
N LYS A 10 -9.21 4.35 -14.63
CA LYS A 10 -10.46 4.16 -13.90
C LYS A 10 -10.19 3.91 -12.41
N VAL A 11 -9.20 3.08 -12.09
CA VAL A 11 -8.83 2.76 -10.71
C VAL A 11 -8.29 3.99 -9.99
N VAL A 12 -7.39 4.75 -10.62
CA VAL A 12 -6.83 5.98 -10.03
C VAL A 12 -7.90 7.05 -9.83
N SER A 13 -8.74 7.29 -10.84
CA SER A 13 -9.85 8.25 -10.69
C SER A 13 -10.86 7.80 -9.64
N GLY A 14 -11.14 6.50 -9.56
CA GLY A 14 -12.02 5.92 -8.55
C GLY A 14 -11.45 6.04 -7.13
N LEU A 15 -10.16 5.86 -6.96
CA LEU A 15 -9.47 6.14 -5.69
C LEU A 15 -9.66 7.60 -5.27
N PHE A 16 -9.47 8.55 -6.19
CA PHE A 16 -9.64 9.98 -5.92
C PHE A 16 -11.09 10.31 -5.55
N GLU A 17 -12.06 9.67 -6.18
CA GLU A 17 -13.49 9.80 -5.85
C GLU A 17 -13.82 9.27 -4.45
N VAL A 18 -13.25 8.12 -4.05
CA VAL A 18 -13.38 7.60 -2.67
C VAL A 18 -12.86 8.63 -1.67
N VAL A 19 -11.66 9.16 -1.91
CA VAL A 19 -11.03 10.16 -1.04
C VAL A 19 -11.84 11.46 -0.99
N HIS A 20 -12.40 11.88 -2.13
CA HIS A 20 -13.29 13.02 -2.18
C HIS A 20 -14.54 12.82 -1.30
N ARG A 21 -15.20 11.68 -1.42
CA ARG A 21 -16.41 11.35 -0.62
C ARG A 21 -16.13 11.24 0.87
N LEU A 22 -14.98 10.65 1.23
CA LEU A 22 -14.63 10.43 2.63
C LEU A 22 -14.14 11.69 3.34
N PHE A 23 -13.33 12.49 2.66
CA PHE A 23 -12.56 13.57 3.29
C PHE A 23 -12.81 14.95 2.68
N GLY A 24 -13.61 15.05 1.61
CA GLY A 24 -13.86 16.33 0.92
C GLY A 24 -12.63 16.87 0.18
N LEU A 25 -11.68 16.00 -0.17
CA LEU A 25 -10.43 16.41 -0.84
C LEU A 25 -10.60 16.40 -2.37
N SER A 26 -9.86 17.29 -3.04
CA SER A 26 -9.61 17.23 -4.49
C SER A 26 -8.15 16.88 -4.75
N ILE A 27 -7.91 16.09 -5.80
CA ILE A 27 -6.58 15.64 -6.21
C ILE A 27 -6.39 16.03 -7.66
N GLU A 28 -5.33 16.79 -7.96
CA GLU A 28 -5.09 17.36 -9.27
C GLU A 28 -3.66 17.04 -9.74
N GLU A 29 -3.54 16.46 -10.95
CA GLU A 29 -2.24 16.22 -11.58
C GLU A 29 -1.56 17.53 -11.92
N GLN A 30 -0.31 17.69 -11.54
CA GLN A 30 0.51 18.86 -11.84
C GLN A 30 1.52 18.53 -12.95
N SER A 31 1.64 19.42 -13.92
CA SER A 31 2.60 19.31 -15.02
C SER A 31 3.85 20.15 -14.76
N GLY A 32 4.97 19.78 -15.39
CA GLY A 32 6.21 20.56 -15.31
C GLY A 32 7.01 20.34 -14.02
N ILE A 33 6.64 19.34 -13.23
CA ILE A 33 7.41 18.92 -12.06
C ILE A 33 8.47 17.90 -12.50
N ASP A 34 9.69 18.06 -12.01
CA ASP A 34 10.78 17.13 -12.26
C ASP A 34 10.49 15.77 -11.63
N THR A 35 10.62 14.71 -12.43
CA THR A 35 10.44 13.32 -12.00
C THR A 35 11.63 12.47 -12.44
N TRP A 36 11.89 11.38 -11.74
CA TRP A 36 13.00 10.45 -12.06
C TRP A 36 12.68 9.47 -13.19
N HIS A 37 11.43 9.43 -13.65
CA HIS A 37 11.00 8.59 -14.76
C HIS A 37 9.76 9.19 -15.44
N LYS A 38 9.62 9.03 -16.74
CA LYS A 38 8.51 9.60 -17.56
C LYS A 38 7.11 9.13 -17.15
N ASP A 39 7.00 7.95 -16.52
CA ASP A 39 5.73 7.36 -16.10
C ASP A 39 5.36 7.76 -14.65
N VAL A 40 6.21 8.53 -13.98
CA VAL A 40 5.92 9.06 -12.65
C VAL A 40 5.10 10.32 -12.79
N LYS A 41 4.01 10.39 -12.04
CA LYS A 41 3.11 11.55 -12.00
C LYS A 41 3.21 12.24 -10.66
N TYR A 42 2.89 13.53 -10.64
CA TYR A 42 2.85 14.34 -9.41
C TYR A 42 1.48 14.97 -9.24
N TYR A 43 0.96 14.93 -8.02
CA TYR A 43 -0.38 15.41 -7.69
C TYR A 43 -0.38 16.32 -6.48
N ASP A 44 -1.22 17.36 -6.51
CA ASP A 44 -1.58 18.16 -5.36
C ASP A 44 -2.87 17.63 -4.72
N VAL A 45 -2.92 17.66 -3.39
CA VAL A 45 -4.09 17.34 -2.58
C VAL A 45 -4.58 18.62 -1.91
N ARG A 46 -5.84 18.99 -2.19
CA ARG A 46 -6.46 20.21 -1.67
C ARG A 46 -7.71 19.88 -0.86
N ASP A 47 -7.99 20.70 0.15
CA ASP A 47 -9.24 20.61 0.92
C ASP A 47 -10.43 21.22 0.17
N SER A 48 -11.61 21.13 0.75
CA SER A 48 -12.87 21.66 0.19
C SER A 48 -12.86 23.18 0.00
N GLN A 49 -11.89 23.90 0.58
CA GLN A 49 -11.70 25.34 0.41
C GLN A 49 -10.63 25.67 -0.63
N GLY A 50 -10.02 24.65 -1.25
CA GLY A 50 -8.95 24.80 -2.24
C GLY A 50 -7.55 24.97 -1.64
N ASN A 51 -7.40 24.90 -0.32
CA ASN A 51 -6.09 25.01 0.31
C ASN A 51 -5.27 23.74 0.10
N LEU A 52 -3.99 23.91 -0.24
CA LEU A 52 -3.05 22.80 -0.35
C LEU A 52 -2.88 22.11 1.01
N ARG A 53 -3.00 20.78 1.03
CA ARG A 53 -2.78 19.95 2.21
C ARG A 53 -1.48 19.16 2.13
N GLY A 54 -1.09 18.76 0.93
CA GLY A 54 0.11 18.03 0.63
C GLY A 54 0.16 17.66 -0.84
N SER A 55 1.21 16.94 -1.23
CA SER A 55 1.39 16.48 -2.61
C SER A 55 2.02 15.09 -2.62
N PHE A 56 1.97 14.40 -3.75
CA PHE A 56 2.59 13.08 -3.85
C PHE A 56 3.09 12.76 -5.25
N TYR A 57 4.15 11.96 -5.31
CA TYR A 57 4.58 11.28 -6.52
C TYR A 57 3.91 9.91 -6.59
N LEU A 58 3.40 9.55 -7.76
CA LEU A 58 2.79 8.27 -8.03
C LEU A 58 3.63 7.50 -9.05
N ASP A 59 4.32 6.45 -8.60
CA ASP A 59 5.22 5.61 -9.38
C ASP A 59 4.68 4.17 -9.42
N LEU A 60 3.81 3.89 -10.37
CA LEU A 60 3.00 2.65 -10.40
C LEU A 60 3.73 1.44 -10.97
N TYR A 61 4.64 1.63 -11.96
CA TYR A 61 5.08 0.52 -12.80
C TYR A 61 6.43 -0.07 -12.40
N ALA A 62 6.51 -1.40 -12.55
CA ALA A 62 7.78 -2.12 -12.47
C ALA A 62 8.73 -1.72 -13.61
N ARG A 63 10.03 -1.65 -13.32
CA ARG A 63 11.09 -1.44 -14.30
C ARG A 63 12.42 -1.97 -13.78
N ALA A 64 13.38 -2.11 -14.69
CA ALA A 64 14.73 -2.57 -14.34
C ALA A 64 15.33 -1.72 -13.22
N LYS A 65 15.94 -2.37 -12.23
CA LYS A 65 16.58 -1.77 -11.04
C LYS A 65 15.65 -1.08 -10.04
N LYS A 66 14.34 -1.03 -10.28
CA LYS A 66 13.38 -0.57 -9.27
C LYS A 66 13.24 -1.66 -8.19
N ARG A 67 13.29 -1.28 -6.92
CA ARG A 67 13.02 -2.20 -5.81
C ARG A 67 11.61 -2.78 -5.94
N GLY A 68 11.48 -4.10 -5.74
CA GLY A 68 10.18 -4.80 -5.78
C GLY A 68 9.31 -4.50 -4.56
N GLY A 69 8.02 -4.89 -4.65
CA GLY A 69 7.02 -4.59 -3.63
C GLY A 69 6.29 -3.27 -3.89
N ALA A 70 5.45 -2.87 -2.94
CA ALA A 70 4.84 -1.55 -2.91
C ALA A 70 5.19 -0.90 -1.56
N TRP A 71 5.27 0.41 -1.53
CA TRP A 71 5.54 1.16 -0.30
C TRP A 71 5.21 2.64 -0.47
N MET A 72 4.82 3.25 0.63
CA MET A 72 4.82 4.69 0.81
C MET A 72 6.12 5.10 1.53
N ASP A 73 6.68 6.26 1.16
CA ASP A 73 7.80 6.88 1.88
C ASP A 73 7.58 8.39 1.96
N ASP A 74 8.17 9.05 2.95
CA ASP A 74 8.13 10.50 3.05
C ASP A 74 9.20 11.14 2.16
N CYS A 75 8.78 12.06 1.29
CA CYS A 75 9.69 12.93 0.55
C CYS A 75 10.02 14.17 1.39
N VAL A 76 8.99 14.79 1.93
CA VAL A 76 9.06 15.99 2.75
C VAL A 76 8.00 15.89 3.85
N GLY A 77 8.40 16.09 5.10
CA GLY A 77 7.48 16.19 6.23
C GLY A 77 6.88 17.59 6.38
N ARG A 78 5.68 17.67 6.97
CA ARG A 78 5.10 18.95 7.37
C ARG A 78 5.89 19.54 8.54
N ARG A 79 6.19 20.84 8.44
CA ARG A 79 6.82 21.60 9.53
C ARG A 79 6.55 23.09 9.39
N GLU A 80 6.64 23.80 10.48
CA GLU A 80 6.71 25.26 10.49
C GLU A 80 8.16 25.70 10.25
N LEU A 81 8.34 26.63 9.34
CA LEU A 81 9.63 27.22 9.00
C LEU A 81 9.93 28.41 9.93
N ALA A 82 11.20 28.82 10.00
CA ALA A 82 11.65 29.91 10.87
C ALA A 82 10.98 31.27 10.59
N ASN A 83 10.42 31.45 9.38
CA ASN A 83 9.66 32.65 8.99
C ASN A 83 8.17 32.54 9.26
N GLY A 84 7.70 31.43 9.87
CA GLY A 84 6.31 31.15 10.17
C GLY A 84 5.50 30.50 9.04
N ASP A 85 6.10 30.30 7.88
CA ASP A 85 5.44 29.59 6.77
C ASP A 85 5.36 28.08 7.06
N ILE A 86 4.37 27.43 6.47
CA ILE A 86 4.22 25.97 6.57
C ILE A 86 4.83 25.30 5.32
N GLN A 87 5.79 24.41 5.57
CA GLN A 87 6.22 23.44 4.59
C GLN A 87 5.19 22.31 4.53
N TYR A 88 4.50 22.15 3.39
CA TYR A 88 3.52 21.07 3.21
C TYR A 88 4.20 19.73 2.96
N PRO A 89 3.59 18.63 3.42
CA PRO A 89 4.16 17.29 3.26
C PRO A 89 4.07 16.81 1.81
N VAL A 90 5.06 16.02 1.39
CA VAL A 90 5.10 15.33 0.11
C VAL A 90 5.39 13.86 0.34
N ALA A 91 4.61 12.98 -0.28
CA ALA A 91 4.78 11.53 -0.20
C ALA A 91 5.31 10.94 -1.50
N TYR A 92 6.03 9.83 -1.39
CA TYR A 92 6.27 8.89 -2.49
C TYR A 92 5.31 7.72 -2.35
N LEU A 93 4.55 7.44 -3.42
CA LEU A 93 3.72 6.24 -3.53
C LEU A 93 4.27 5.37 -4.64
N THR A 94 4.82 4.23 -4.30
CA THR A 94 5.56 3.37 -5.20
C THR A 94 4.92 1.99 -5.26
N CYS A 95 4.64 1.54 -6.49
CA CYS A 95 4.16 0.18 -6.77
C CYS A 95 5.05 -0.50 -7.82
N ASN A 96 4.80 -1.75 -8.11
CA ASN A 96 5.48 -2.53 -9.15
C ASN A 96 4.47 -3.29 -10.01
N PHE A 97 3.45 -2.57 -10.50
CA PHE A 97 2.42 -3.13 -11.37
C PHE A 97 2.94 -3.33 -12.80
N ASN A 98 2.23 -4.13 -13.57
CA ASN A 98 2.57 -4.34 -14.97
C ASN A 98 2.32 -3.06 -15.79
N GLN A 99 3.25 -2.75 -16.67
CA GLN A 99 3.11 -1.63 -17.61
C GLN A 99 1.99 -1.88 -18.64
N PRO A 100 1.47 -0.83 -19.30
CA PRO A 100 0.66 -0.97 -20.50
C PRO A 100 1.35 -1.81 -21.56
N VAL A 101 0.58 -2.59 -22.32
CA VAL A 101 1.12 -3.47 -23.40
C VAL A 101 0.48 -3.11 -24.73
N GLY A 102 1.29 -2.61 -25.67
CA GLY A 102 0.80 -2.11 -26.96
C GLY A 102 -0.12 -0.91 -26.76
N ASP A 103 -1.29 -0.93 -27.39
CA ASP A 103 -2.30 0.14 -27.30
C ASP A 103 -3.26 -0.05 -26.13
N LYS A 104 -3.07 -1.09 -25.31
CA LYS A 104 -3.94 -1.34 -24.13
C LYS A 104 -3.42 -0.62 -22.90
N PRO A 105 -4.31 -0.02 -22.10
CA PRO A 105 -3.91 0.56 -20.81
C PRO A 105 -3.37 -0.52 -19.87
N ALA A 106 -2.69 -0.11 -18.80
CA ALA A 106 -2.39 -1.04 -17.71
C ALA A 106 -3.70 -1.57 -17.11
N LEU A 107 -3.79 -2.88 -16.96
CA LEU A 107 -4.96 -3.56 -16.40
C LEU A 107 -4.54 -4.24 -15.09
N PHE A 108 -5.10 -3.77 -13.98
CA PHE A 108 -4.72 -4.24 -12.65
C PHE A 108 -5.48 -5.51 -12.26
N THR A 109 -4.86 -6.35 -11.45
CA THR A 109 -5.60 -7.34 -10.67
C THR A 109 -6.34 -6.65 -9.53
N HIS A 110 -7.32 -7.31 -8.94
CA HIS A 110 -7.99 -6.77 -7.77
C HIS A 110 -7.01 -6.59 -6.58
N ASP A 111 -6.04 -7.51 -6.42
CA ASP A 111 -4.98 -7.37 -5.41
C ASP A 111 -4.09 -6.13 -5.65
N GLU A 112 -3.79 -5.81 -6.92
CA GLU A 112 -3.06 -4.58 -7.27
C GLU A 112 -3.90 -3.32 -6.96
N VAL A 113 -5.22 -3.37 -7.15
CA VAL A 113 -6.14 -2.30 -6.73
C VAL A 113 -6.11 -2.12 -5.21
N VAL A 114 -6.24 -3.21 -4.44
CA VAL A 114 -6.14 -3.18 -2.97
C VAL A 114 -4.79 -2.60 -2.53
N THR A 115 -3.70 -3.03 -3.16
CA THR A 115 -2.35 -2.50 -2.86
C THR A 115 -2.26 -0.99 -3.09
N LEU A 116 -2.79 -0.48 -4.20
CA LEU A 116 -2.79 0.97 -4.47
C LEU A 116 -3.56 1.76 -3.41
N PHE A 117 -4.71 1.26 -2.99
CA PHE A 117 -5.51 1.89 -1.93
C PHE A 117 -4.80 1.84 -0.58
N HIS A 118 -4.10 0.74 -0.28
CA HIS A 118 -3.27 0.58 0.91
C HIS A 118 -2.17 1.65 0.97
N GLU A 119 -1.33 1.73 -0.06
CA GLU A 119 -0.24 2.71 -0.11
C GLU A 119 -0.75 4.16 -0.06
N PHE A 120 -1.89 4.40 -0.72
CA PHE A 120 -2.53 5.71 -0.66
C PHE A 120 -3.06 6.04 0.74
N GLY A 121 -3.46 5.04 1.53
CA GLY A 121 -3.84 5.22 2.93
C GLY A 121 -2.70 5.74 3.79
N HIS A 122 -1.50 5.21 3.62
CA HIS A 122 -0.29 5.76 4.22
C HIS A 122 -0.02 7.20 3.73
N GLY A 123 -0.16 7.42 2.41
CA GLY A 123 0.01 8.75 1.81
C GLY A 123 -0.95 9.79 2.39
N ILE A 124 -2.22 9.46 2.53
CA ILE A 124 -3.25 10.35 3.15
C ILE A 124 -2.90 10.64 4.61
N HIS A 125 -2.48 9.65 5.36
CA HIS A 125 -2.02 9.84 6.74
C HIS A 125 -0.88 10.87 6.80
N HIS A 126 0.11 10.73 5.92
CA HIS A 126 1.24 11.67 5.84
C HIS A 126 0.80 13.07 5.40
N MET A 127 -0.03 13.18 4.36
CA MET A 127 -0.39 14.46 3.74
C MET A 127 -1.43 15.27 4.53
N LEU A 128 -2.32 14.63 5.29
CA LEU A 128 -3.36 15.34 6.04
C LEU A 128 -2.95 15.73 7.46
N THR A 129 -1.73 15.43 7.86
CA THR A 129 -1.24 15.85 9.19
C THR A 129 -1.39 17.34 9.41
N GLN A 130 -1.72 17.72 10.63
CA GLN A 130 -1.75 19.12 11.08
C GLN A 130 -0.61 19.43 12.06
N ILE A 131 0.22 18.42 12.34
CA ILE A 131 1.35 18.56 13.26
C ILE A 131 2.51 19.24 12.54
N ASN A 132 3.03 20.32 13.13
CA ASN A 132 4.13 21.11 12.54
C ASN A 132 5.53 20.69 13.07
N GLU A 133 5.57 19.74 14.00
CA GLU A 133 6.81 19.18 14.55
C GLU A 133 7.26 17.98 13.69
N SER A 134 8.28 18.15 12.87
CA SER A 134 8.65 17.19 11.81
C SER A 134 8.93 15.77 12.29
N SER A 135 9.43 15.59 13.51
CA SER A 135 9.75 14.27 14.09
C SER A 135 8.52 13.42 14.45
N VAL A 136 7.34 14.06 14.55
CA VAL A 136 6.06 13.41 14.88
C VAL A 136 4.95 13.82 13.91
N SER A 137 5.32 14.29 12.73
CA SER A 137 4.40 14.78 11.70
C SER A 137 4.20 13.72 10.60
N GLY A 138 2.95 13.50 10.20
CA GLY A 138 2.61 12.53 9.16
C GLY A 138 2.93 11.11 9.58
N ILE A 139 3.71 10.40 8.76
CA ILE A 139 4.12 9.04 9.03
C ILE A 139 5.20 8.95 10.12
N ASN A 140 5.90 10.05 10.41
CA ASN A 140 7.01 10.06 11.35
C ASN A 140 6.54 9.92 12.80
N GLY A 141 7.23 9.09 13.57
CA GLY A 141 6.93 8.85 14.98
C GLY A 141 5.67 8.04 15.25
N VAL A 142 5.02 7.49 14.23
CA VAL A 142 3.85 6.61 14.39
C VAL A 142 4.31 5.27 14.98
N PRO A 143 3.69 4.79 16.07
CA PRO A 143 3.98 3.46 16.60
C PRO A 143 3.72 2.37 15.55
N TRP A 144 4.60 1.37 15.48
CA TRP A 144 4.54 0.29 14.48
C TRP A 144 3.23 -0.51 14.50
N ASP A 145 2.62 -0.67 15.66
CA ASP A 145 1.34 -1.36 15.85
C ASP A 145 0.12 -0.54 15.38
N ALA A 146 0.31 0.74 15.07
CA ALA A 146 -0.74 1.63 14.59
C ALA A 146 -0.54 2.11 13.13
N VAL A 147 0.63 1.90 12.55
CA VAL A 147 1.01 2.48 11.25
C VAL A 147 0.11 2.01 10.10
N GLU A 148 -0.39 0.78 10.16
CA GLU A 148 -1.23 0.18 9.13
C GLU A 148 -2.73 0.53 9.25
N LEU A 149 -3.14 1.31 10.26
CA LEU A 149 -4.56 1.63 10.44
C LEU A 149 -5.14 2.45 9.26
N PRO A 150 -4.49 3.50 8.76
CA PRO A 150 -5.01 4.27 7.63
C PRO A 150 -4.95 3.49 6.30
N SER A 151 -3.88 2.70 6.08
CA SER A 151 -3.70 1.91 4.88
C SER A 151 -4.76 0.82 4.76
N GLN A 152 -4.91 -0.02 5.79
CA GLN A 152 -5.91 -1.08 5.83
C GLN A 152 -7.36 -0.54 5.87
N PHE A 153 -7.57 0.67 6.40
CA PHE A 153 -8.88 1.31 6.34
C PHE A 153 -9.31 1.57 4.89
N LEU A 154 -8.43 2.10 4.04
CA LEU A 154 -8.78 2.37 2.63
C LEU A 154 -9.00 1.11 1.80
N GLU A 155 -8.37 -0.02 2.13
CA GLU A 155 -8.61 -1.29 1.45
C GLU A 155 -10.09 -1.71 1.45
N ASN A 156 -10.85 -1.34 2.48
CA ASN A 156 -12.26 -1.72 2.61
C ASN A 156 -13.09 -1.27 1.40
N TRP A 157 -12.77 -0.13 0.80
CA TRP A 157 -13.51 0.42 -0.34
C TRP A 157 -13.33 -0.39 -1.61
N CYS A 158 -12.25 -1.17 -1.73
CA CYS A 158 -12.04 -2.10 -2.84
C CYS A 158 -13.01 -3.29 -2.85
N TRP A 159 -13.79 -3.46 -1.78
CA TRP A 159 -14.74 -4.56 -1.60
C TRP A 159 -16.19 -4.10 -1.52
N GLN A 160 -16.43 -2.79 -1.51
CA GLN A 160 -17.78 -2.23 -1.41
C GLN A 160 -18.40 -2.08 -2.81
N PRO A 161 -19.61 -2.64 -3.06
CA PRO A 161 -20.26 -2.55 -4.36
C PRO A 161 -20.43 -1.10 -4.86
N GLU A 162 -20.77 -0.18 -3.97
CA GLU A 162 -20.94 1.23 -4.28
C GLU A 162 -19.63 1.86 -4.79
N ALA A 163 -18.49 1.55 -4.17
CA ALA A 163 -17.20 2.05 -4.58
C ALA A 163 -16.73 1.37 -5.88
N LEU A 164 -16.92 0.07 -6.01
CA LEU A 164 -16.60 -0.69 -7.21
C LEU A 164 -17.36 -0.20 -8.45
N SER A 165 -18.53 0.38 -8.28
CA SER A 165 -19.32 0.96 -9.39
C SER A 165 -18.59 2.08 -10.13
N PHE A 166 -17.62 2.77 -9.51
CA PHE A 166 -16.82 3.83 -10.12
C PHE A 166 -15.32 3.57 -10.11
N ILE A 167 -14.82 2.61 -9.32
CA ILE A 167 -13.43 2.13 -9.38
C ILE A 167 -13.21 1.20 -10.58
N SER A 168 -14.25 0.50 -11.03
CA SER A 168 -14.19 -0.47 -12.13
C SER A 168 -14.98 -0.02 -13.36
N GLY A 169 -14.60 -0.58 -14.52
CA GLY A 169 -15.29 -0.41 -15.80
C GLY A 169 -14.45 -1.06 -16.89
N HIS A 170 -15.11 -1.76 -17.84
CA HIS A 170 -14.38 -2.47 -18.89
C HIS A 170 -13.56 -1.49 -19.73
N TYR A 171 -12.27 -1.81 -19.95
CA TYR A 171 -11.30 -0.88 -20.55
C TYR A 171 -11.63 -0.41 -21.98
N GLU A 172 -12.47 -1.15 -22.73
CA GLU A 172 -12.93 -0.80 -24.09
C GLU A 172 -14.32 -0.18 -24.11
N THR A 173 -15.25 -0.67 -23.26
CA THR A 173 -16.67 -0.30 -23.34
C THR A 173 -17.16 0.54 -22.17
N ASP A 174 -16.36 0.68 -21.12
CA ASP A 174 -16.70 1.26 -19.82
C ASP A 174 -17.93 0.59 -19.13
N GLU A 175 -18.33 -0.59 -19.60
CA GLU A 175 -19.37 -1.36 -18.96
C GLU A 175 -18.97 -1.72 -17.52
N PRO A 176 -19.90 -1.65 -16.58
CA PRO A 176 -19.63 -1.97 -15.18
C PRO A 176 -19.24 -3.43 -15.00
N LEU A 177 -18.52 -3.73 -13.92
CA LEU A 177 -18.21 -5.10 -13.52
C LEU A 177 -19.53 -5.90 -13.41
N PRO A 178 -19.67 -7.03 -14.13
CA PRO A 178 -20.89 -7.83 -14.08
C PRO A 178 -21.20 -8.31 -12.65
N GLN A 179 -22.47 -8.25 -12.26
CA GLN A 179 -22.91 -8.64 -10.91
C GLN A 179 -22.45 -10.06 -10.54
N GLU A 180 -22.52 -11.00 -11.47
CA GLU A 180 -22.05 -12.38 -11.23
C GLU A 180 -20.56 -12.43 -10.87
N MET A 181 -19.71 -11.61 -11.52
CA MET A 181 -18.29 -11.54 -11.21
C MET A 181 -18.03 -10.87 -9.87
N LEU A 182 -18.79 -9.82 -9.55
CA LEU A 182 -18.75 -9.17 -8.24
C LEU A 182 -19.13 -10.15 -7.12
N ASP A 183 -20.21 -10.90 -7.29
CA ASP A 183 -20.67 -11.88 -6.31
C ASP A 183 -19.61 -12.97 -6.07
N LYS A 184 -19.00 -13.49 -7.15
CA LYS A 184 -17.90 -14.46 -7.06
C LYS A 184 -16.69 -13.90 -6.36
N MET A 185 -16.32 -12.67 -6.66
CA MET A 185 -15.18 -11.99 -6.01
C MET A 185 -15.43 -11.82 -4.50
N LEU A 186 -16.61 -11.37 -4.10
CA LEU A 186 -17.00 -11.20 -2.70
C LEU A 186 -17.09 -12.55 -1.97
N ALA A 187 -17.63 -13.59 -2.62
CA ALA A 187 -17.68 -14.93 -2.05
C ALA A 187 -16.28 -15.54 -1.86
N ALA A 188 -15.33 -15.22 -2.75
CA ALA A 188 -13.96 -15.70 -2.67
C ALA A 188 -13.10 -14.96 -1.62
N LYS A 189 -13.54 -13.80 -1.13
CA LYS A 189 -12.76 -12.93 -0.23
C LYS A 189 -12.18 -13.68 0.98
N ASN A 190 -12.96 -14.57 1.57
CA ASN A 190 -12.56 -15.31 2.78
C ASN A 190 -12.14 -16.75 2.47
N PHE A 191 -11.98 -17.11 1.19
CA PHE A 191 -11.56 -18.47 0.83
C PHE A 191 -10.16 -18.75 1.35
N GLN A 192 -10.04 -19.78 2.19
CA GLN A 192 -8.78 -20.19 2.85
C GLN A 192 -8.07 -19.07 3.63
N SER A 193 -8.76 -18.05 4.09
CA SER A 193 -8.18 -16.93 4.86
C SER A 193 -7.47 -17.39 6.14
N ALA A 194 -7.90 -18.50 6.75
CA ALA A 194 -7.21 -19.10 7.90
C ALA A 194 -5.79 -19.57 7.57
N MET A 195 -5.52 -20.04 6.34
CA MET A 195 -4.16 -20.39 5.92
C MET A 195 -3.25 -19.17 5.88
N GLN A 196 -3.76 -18.05 5.38
CA GLN A 196 -3.03 -16.78 5.40
C GLN A 196 -2.78 -16.31 6.83
N MET A 197 -3.76 -16.41 7.71
CA MET A 197 -3.62 -16.09 9.14
C MET A 197 -2.50 -16.91 9.77
N LEU A 198 -2.47 -18.21 9.55
CA LEU A 198 -1.41 -19.09 10.08
C LEU A 198 -0.04 -18.73 9.51
N ARG A 199 0.02 -18.28 8.25
CA ARG A 199 1.26 -17.76 7.66
C ARG A 199 1.73 -16.49 8.36
N GLN A 200 0.83 -15.56 8.66
CA GLN A 200 1.17 -14.35 9.43
C GLN A 200 1.61 -14.69 10.85
N LEU A 201 0.97 -15.65 11.49
CA LEU A 201 1.38 -16.12 12.82
C LEU A 201 2.78 -16.78 12.82
N GLU A 202 3.14 -17.51 11.76
CA GLU A 202 4.51 -18.03 11.58
C GLU A 202 5.55 -16.90 11.62
N PHE A 203 5.30 -15.81 10.88
CA PHE A 203 6.22 -14.66 10.84
C PHE A 203 6.26 -13.92 12.17
N SER A 204 5.11 -13.58 12.72
CA SER A 204 4.98 -12.80 13.94
C SER A 204 5.57 -13.51 15.15
N LEU A 205 5.33 -14.82 15.28
CA LEU A 205 5.87 -15.61 16.37
C LEU A 205 7.38 -15.82 16.25
N PHE A 206 7.89 -15.99 15.03
CA PHE A 206 9.33 -16.07 14.82
C PHE A 206 10.01 -14.74 15.18
N ASP A 207 9.49 -13.63 14.69
CA ASP A 207 9.97 -12.28 14.99
C ASP A 207 9.94 -12.04 16.51
N PHE A 208 8.79 -12.24 17.14
CA PHE A 208 8.62 -12.00 18.58
C PHE A 208 9.56 -12.84 19.43
N LYS A 209 9.72 -14.14 19.12
CA LYS A 209 10.66 -15.02 19.83
C LYS A 209 12.12 -14.61 19.63
N MET A 210 12.48 -14.14 18.44
CA MET A 210 13.84 -13.64 18.18
C MET A 210 14.16 -12.38 18.99
N HIS A 211 13.18 -11.50 19.22
CA HIS A 211 13.39 -10.29 20.03
C HIS A 211 13.26 -10.52 21.54
N ALA A 212 12.39 -11.47 21.97
CA ALA A 212 12.13 -11.71 23.38
C ALA A 212 13.07 -12.76 24.01
N ASP A 213 13.41 -13.83 23.28
CA ASP A 213 14.01 -15.05 23.88
C ASP A 213 15.45 -15.29 23.39
N TYR A 214 15.92 -14.58 22.34
CA TYR A 214 17.26 -14.78 21.81
C TYR A 214 18.35 -14.39 22.82
N SER A 215 19.35 -15.25 22.97
CA SER A 215 20.52 -14.97 23.79
C SER A 215 21.78 -15.42 23.06
N PRO A 216 22.75 -14.50 22.82
CA PRO A 216 24.03 -14.83 22.16
C PRO A 216 24.81 -15.95 22.87
N GLU A 217 24.64 -16.08 24.19
CA GLU A 217 25.32 -17.10 25.00
C GLU A 217 24.87 -18.54 24.68
N LYS A 218 23.67 -18.69 24.11
CA LYS A 218 23.13 -20.01 23.73
C LYS A 218 23.56 -20.45 22.32
N GLY A 219 24.36 -19.67 21.62
CA GLY A 219 24.78 -19.94 20.26
C GLY A 219 23.70 -19.66 19.20
N ASP A 220 23.82 -20.29 18.03
CA ASP A 220 22.86 -20.11 16.94
C ASP A 220 21.53 -20.80 17.23
N GLN A 221 20.48 -20.00 17.47
CA GLN A 221 19.13 -20.44 17.75
C GLN A 221 18.17 -20.11 16.60
N ILE A 222 18.60 -19.36 15.61
CA ILE A 222 17.73 -18.74 14.60
C ILE A 222 16.94 -19.82 13.84
N GLN A 223 17.66 -20.77 13.23
CA GLN A 223 17.00 -21.83 12.44
C GLN A 223 16.17 -22.77 13.33
N ALA A 224 16.62 -23.05 14.55
CA ALA A 224 15.88 -23.89 15.49
C ALA A 224 14.56 -23.24 15.92
N THR A 225 14.58 -21.93 16.22
CA THR A 225 13.38 -21.17 16.58
C THR A 225 12.38 -21.15 15.42
N LEU A 226 12.86 -20.85 14.18
CA LEU A 226 12.00 -20.87 13.00
C LEU A 226 11.39 -22.26 12.78
N ASN A 227 12.17 -23.32 12.90
CA ASN A 227 11.69 -24.69 12.72
C ASN A 227 10.64 -25.06 13.78
N GLN A 228 10.80 -24.64 15.02
CA GLN A 228 9.82 -24.89 16.09
C GLN A 228 8.50 -24.15 15.79
N VAL A 229 8.54 -22.86 15.43
CA VAL A 229 7.34 -22.11 15.06
C VAL A 229 6.63 -22.78 13.88
N ARG A 230 7.37 -23.23 12.87
CA ARG A 230 6.82 -23.94 11.71
C ARG A 230 6.19 -25.28 12.09
N ALA A 231 6.80 -26.02 13.00
CA ALA A 231 6.24 -27.29 13.46
C ALA A 231 4.87 -27.11 14.13
N ASP A 232 4.69 -25.99 14.83
CA ASP A 232 3.48 -25.70 15.59
C ASP A 232 2.37 -25.06 14.72
N TYR A 233 2.73 -24.21 13.72
CA TYR A 233 1.77 -23.35 13.03
C TYR A 233 1.73 -23.50 11.51
N ALA A 234 2.80 -23.96 10.85
CA ALA A 234 2.82 -24.01 9.39
C ALA A 234 1.97 -25.16 8.83
N VAL A 235 0.99 -24.83 8.01
CA VAL A 235 0.15 -25.80 7.28
C VAL A 235 0.95 -26.43 6.13
N VAL A 236 1.72 -25.61 5.40
CA VAL A 236 2.57 -26.08 4.30
C VAL A 236 4.01 -26.18 4.80
N LYS A 237 4.56 -27.38 4.74
CA LYS A 237 5.94 -27.63 5.18
C LYS A 237 6.94 -27.02 4.21
N ALA A 238 7.80 -26.15 4.72
CA ALA A 238 8.92 -25.62 3.96
C ALA A 238 9.98 -26.72 3.72
N PRO A 239 10.66 -26.75 2.56
CA PRO A 239 11.76 -27.67 2.32
C PRO A 239 12.94 -27.36 3.27
N GLU A 240 13.76 -28.37 3.59
CA GLU A 240 14.87 -28.24 4.56
C GLU A 240 15.92 -27.19 4.18
N PHE A 241 16.10 -26.93 2.89
CA PHE A 241 17.01 -25.89 2.41
C PHE A 241 16.46 -24.47 2.51
N ASN A 242 15.19 -24.30 2.89
CA ASN A 242 14.58 -22.96 3.02
C ASN A 242 15.29 -22.15 4.10
N ARG A 243 15.62 -20.91 3.75
CA ARG A 243 16.26 -19.93 4.62
C ARG A 243 15.48 -18.60 4.58
N PHE A 244 14.18 -18.69 4.86
CA PHE A 244 13.27 -17.54 4.90
C PHE A 244 13.84 -16.37 5.71
N GLN A 245 14.46 -16.66 6.84
CA GLN A 245 15.05 -15.65 7.73
C GLN A 245 16.13 -14.78 7.06
N HIS A 246 16.76 -15.23 5.97
CA HIS A 246 17.75 -14.43 5.25
C HIS A 246 17.14 -13.35 4.34
N SER A 247 15.84 -13.43 4.09
CA SER A 247 15.09 -12.46 3.28
C SER A 247 14.01 -11.71 4.08
N PHE A 248 13.86 -12.04 5.36
CA PHE A 248 12.87 -11.42 6.22
C PHE A 248 13.40 -10.08 6.80
N GLY A 249 13.51 -9.07 5.93
CA GLY A 249 14.05 -7.75 6.31
C GLY A 249 13.20 -7.02 7.35
N HIS A 250 11.87 -7.21 7.34
CA HIS A 250 10.95 -6.57 8.29
C HIS A 250 11.20 -6.92 9.75
N ILE A 251 11.92 -7.99 10.05
CA ILE A 251 12.29 -8.34 11.43
C ILE A 251 13.15 -7.26 12.10
N PHE A 252 13.86 -6.41 11.33
CA PHE A 252 14.74 -5.35 11.84
C PHE A 252 14.45 -3.97 11.24
N GLY A 253 13.52 -3.86 10.32
CA GLY A 253 13.17 -2.61 9.68
C GLY A 253 11.95 -2.75 8.78
N GLY A 254 11.16 -1.70 8.65
CA GLY A 254 9.92 -1.78 7.92
C GLY A 254 9.59 -0.52 7.22
#